data_1d74f269d1d4d8091f197653523f684e
#
_entry.id   1d74f269d1d4d8091f197653523f684e
#
_cell.length_a   1.000
_cell.length_b   1.000
_cell.length_c   1.000
_cell.angle_alpha   90.00
_cell.angle_beta   90.00
_cell.angle_gamma   90.00
#
_symmetry.space_group_name_H-M   'P 1'
#
loop_
_entity.id
_entity.type
_entity.pdbx_description
1 polymer ?
#
loop_
_entity_poly.entity_id
_entity_poly.type
_entity_poly.pdbx_seq_one_letter_code
_entity_poly.pdbx_strand_id
1 'polypeptide(L)'
;ARIQTVNTEVLAESNITSYFNDALTEQLMDDLRSEKGLNYSDTQAYNALYGSGLTIFSTQNVTIQNICEQELSDDSNFPSKVEWGVDYALTITRADGTQDNYSAGHLKNFGAENYNDDQGRLFSSQDAAYARIEAFRASVTKEDDITYDEYVNLSPQPQSSVCVIDQSNGQIKALVGGRGEKTTNRGLNRAY
;
A
#
# COMPACT_ATOMS: atom_id res chain seq x y z
N ALA A 1 -16.98 -13.04 -12.28
CA ALA A 1 -17.36 -11.98 -11.32
C ALA A 1 -18.10 -10.84 -12.04
N ARG A 2 -19.05 -10.17 -11.37
CA ARG A 2 -19.80 -9.04 -11.94
C ARG A 2 -19.84 -7.90 -10.91
N ILE A 3 -19.33 -6.71 -11.17
CA ILE A 3 -19.42 -5.50 -10.33
C ILE A 3 -20.53 -4.57 -10.84
N GLN A 4 -21.29 -4.00 -9.96
CA GLN A 4 -22.22 -2.92 -10.27
C GLN A 4 -21.59 -1.59 -9.84
N THR A 5 -21.16 -0.76 -10.80
CA THR A 5 -20.80 0.62 -10.50
C THR A 5 -22.07 1.45 -10.49
N VAL A 6 -22.42 1.96 -9.31
CA VAL A 6 -23.45 2.99 -9.19
C VAL A 6 -22.76 4.32 -9.36
N ASN A 7 -23.12 5.00 -10.44
CA ASN A 7 -22.89 6.42 -10.72
C ASN A 7 -21.45 6.94 -10.73
N THR A 8 -20.96 7.23 -11.91
CA THR A 8 -19.76 8.04 -12.18
C THR A 8 -20.00 9.52 -11.84
N GLU A 9 -20.25 9.85 -10.60
CA GLU A 9 -19.77 11.12 -10.11
C GLU A 9 -18.28 10.93 -9.83
N VAL A 10 -17.50 11.71 -10.54
CA VAL A 10 -16.06 11.87 -10.44
C VAL A 10 -15.62 11.56 -9.01
N LEU A 11 -15.01 10.41 -8.81
CA LEU A 11 -14.25 10.13 -7.60
C LEU A 11 -13.00 11.01 -7.66
N ALA A 12 -13.25 12.30 -7.44
CA ALA A 12 -12.23 13.23 -7.05
C ALA A 12 -11.73 12.78 -5.68
N GLU A 13 -10.45 12.48 -5.62
CA GLU A 13 -9.59 12.43 -4.45
C GLU A 13 -9.84 11.31 -3.43
N SER A 14 -8.89 10.37 -3.39
CA SER A 14 -8.52 9.52 -2.27
C SER A 14 -9.57 8.54 -1.72
N ASN A 15 -10.32 7.86 -2.54
CA ASN A 15 -11.00 6.67 -2.06
C ASN A 15 -10.00 5.51 -2.02
N ILE A 16 -9.34 5.36 -0.86
CA ILE A 16 -8.55 4.17 -0.56
C ILE A 16 -9.51 2.99 -0.56
N THR A 17 -9.30 2.06 -1.48
CA THR A 17 -10.13 0.87 -1.60
C THR A 17 -9.65 -0.22 -0.65
N SER A 18 -10.52 -1.20 -0.32
CA SER A 18 -10.12 -2.35 0.50
C SER A 18 -9.04 -3.20 -0.20
N TYR A 19 -8.30 -3.99 0.56
CA TYR A 19 -7.36 -4.99 0.01
C TYR A 19 -8.06 -5.97 -0.92
N PHE A 20 -9.31 -6.32 -0.64
CA PHE A 20 -10.11 -7.18 -1.51
C PHE A 20 -10.35 -6.52 -2.88
N ASN A 21 -10.71 -5.24 -2.90
CA ASN A 21 -10.95 -4.52 -4.14
C ASN A 21 -9.67 -4.31 -4.94
N ASP A 22 -8.52 -4.08 -4.30
CA ASP A 22 -7.24 -3.99 -4.98
C ASP A 22 -6.89 -5.32 -5.68
N ALA A 23 -7.00 -6.44 -4.95
CA ALA A 23 -6.76 -7.78 -5.50
C ALA A 23 -7.73 -8.12 -6.64
N LEU A 24 -9.01 -7.79 -6.49
CA LEU A 24 -10.00 -7.97 -7.54
C LEU A 24 -9.68 -7.14 -8.79
N THR A 25 -9.26 -5.89 -8.60
CA THR A 25 -8.86 -5.01 -9.71
C THR A 25 -7.66 -5.56 -10.46
N GLU A 26 -6.64 -6.04 -9.74
CA GLU A 26 -5.45 -6.65 -10.32
C GLU A 26 -5.81 -7.89 -11.13
N GLN A 27 -6.58 -8.81 -10.56
CA GLN A 27 -7.06 -10.00 -11.26
C GLN A 27 -7.85 -9.66 -12.51
N LEU A 28 -8.75 -8.67 -12.45
CA LEU A 28 -9.53 -8.25 -13.62
C LEU A 28 -8.66 -7.64 -14.72
N MET A 29 -7.66 -6.86 -14.36
CA MET A 29 -6.69 -6.33 -15.32
C MET A 29 -5.93 -7.44 -16.01
N ASP A 30 -5.51 -8.47 -15.27
CA ASP A 30 -4.81 -9.64 -15.80
C ASP A 30 -5.73 -10.48 -16.69
N ASP A 31 -6.97 -10.71 -16.29
CA ASP A 31 -7.95 -11.43 -17.10
C ASP A 31 -8.25 -10.72 -18.42
N LEU A 32 -8.38 -9.38 -18.40
CA LEU A 32 -8.61 -8.59 -19.62
C LEU A 32 -7.40 -8.62 -20.56
N ARG A 33 -6.18 -8.66 -20.03
CA ARG A 33 -4.93 -8.70 -20.80
C ARG A 33 -4.58 -10.09 -21.31
N SER A 34 -5.03 -11.14 -20.61
CA SER A 34 -4.64 -12.50 -20.95
C SER A 34 -5.05 -12.93 -22.35
N GLU A 35 -4.27 -13.78 -23.01
CA GLU A 35 -4.59 -14.36 -24.31
C GLU A 35 -5.87 -15.21 -24.29
N LYS A 36 -6.20 -15.77 -23.15
CA LYS A 36 -7.44 -16.55 -22.93
C LYS A 36 -8.65 -15.67 -22.62
N GLY A 37 -8.42 -14.39 -22.29
CA GLY A 37 -9.43 -13.37 -22.07
C GLY A 37 -9.68 -12.57 -23.34
N LEU A 38 -9.60 -11.24 -23.23
CA LEU A 38 -9.87 -10.33 -24.37
C LEU A 38 -8.58 -9.88 -25.08
N ASN A 39 -7.41 -10.30 -24.60
CA ASN A 39 -6.11 -9.91 -25.14
C ASN A 39 -5.93 -8.40 -25.32
N TYR A 40 -6.40 -7.63 -24.35
CA TYR A 40 -6.31 -6.18 -24.35
C TYR A 40 -4.90 -5.70 -24.03
N SER A 41 -4.48 -4.58 -24.63
CA SER A 41 -3.33 -3.81 -24.13
C SER A 41 -3.64 -3.21 -22.76
N ASP A 42 -2.62 -2.76 -22.02
CA ASP A 42 -2.79 -2.10 -20.71
C ASP A 42 -3.80 -0.94 -20.78
N THR A 43 -3.69 -0.09 -21.80
CA THR A 43 -4.61 1.05 -22.01
C THR A 43 -6.03 0.58 -22.28
N GLN A 44 -6.21 -0.47 -23.09
CA GLN A 44 -7.53 -1.01 -23.39
C GLN A 44 -8.17 -1.66 -22.14
N ALA A 45 -7.40 -2.43 -21.37
CA ALA A 45 -7.86 -3.04 -20.13
C ALA A 45 -8.25 -1.96 -19.10
N TYR A 46 -7.44 -0.92 -18.94
CA TYR A 46 -7.75 0.22 -18.07
C TYR A 46 -9.04 0.92 -18.50
N ASN A 47 -9.19 1.26 -19.78
CA ASN A 47 -10.38 1.93 -20.29
C ASN A 47 -11.63 1.03 -20.18
N ALA A 48 -11.48 -0.27 -20.38
CA ALA A 48 -12.57 -1.21 -20.18
C ALA A 48 -13.03 -1.25 -18.72
N LEU A 49 -12.07 -1.32 -17.78
CA LEU A 49 -12.36 -1.42 -16.35
C LEU A 49 -12.98 -0.12 -15.79
N TYR A 50 -12.45 1.04 -16.16
CA TYR A 50 -12.84 2.32 -15.55
C TYR A 50 -13.74 3.20 -16.42
N GLY A 51 -13.77 3.00 -17.74
CA GLY A 51 -14.49 3.85 -18.67
C GLY A 51 -15.70 3.23 -19.35
N SER A 52 -15.85 1.90 -19.35
CA SER A 52 -16.89 1.20 -20.14
C SER A 52 -18.17 0.88 -19.37
N GLY A 53 -18.29 1.31 -18.10
CA GLY A 53 -19.48 1.04 -17.29
C GLY A 53 -19.70 -0.45 -16.99
N LEU A 54 -18.62 -1.21 -16.84
CA LEU A 54 -18.70 -2.64 -16.48
C LEU A 54 -19.40 -2.85 -15.13
N THR A 55 -20.21 -3.89 -15.06
CA THR A 55 -20.77 -4.38 -13.80
C THR A 55 -20.00 -5.64 -13.39
N ILE A 56 -19.32 -5.63 -12.24
CA ILE A 56 -18.48 -6.74 -11.75
C ILE A 56 -19.13 -7.29 -10.48
N PHE A 57 -19.43 -8.60 -10.42
CA PHE A 57 -19.92 -9.28 -9.21
C PHE A 57 -18.75 -10.02 -8.55
N SER A 58 -18.43 -9.67 -7.33
CA SER A 58 -17.40 -10.34 -6.56
C SER A 58 -17.98 -11.36 -5.59
N THR A 59 -17.11 -12.17 -5.02
CA THR A 59 -17.45 -13.13 -3.96
C THR A 59 -17.37 -12.51 -2.57
N GLN A 60 -16.99 -11.24 -2.46
CA GLN A 60 -16.84 -10.53 -1.20
C GLN A 60 -18.15 -10.57 -0.37
N ASN A 61 -17.99 -10.86 0.90
CA ASN A 61 -19.02 -10.59 1.90
C ASN A 61 -18.62 -9.33 2.68
N VAL A 62 -19.35 -8.24 2.44
CA VAL A 62 -19.02 -6.92 3.02
C VAL A 62 -19.02 -6.96 4.55
N THR A 63 -19.94 -7.72 5.17
CA THR A 63 -20.00 -7.84 6.62
C THR A 63 -18.75 -8.53 7.18
N ILE A 64 -18.31 -9.64 6.55
CA ILE A 64 -17.09 -10.34 6.98
C ILE A 64 -15.86 -9.48 6.72
N GLN A 65 -15.81 -8.79 5.57
CA GLN A 65 -14.70 -7.87 5.26
C GLN A 65 -14.56 -6.79 6.33
N ASN A 66 -15.65 -6.12 6.68
CA ASN A 66 -15.65 -5.05 7.69
C ASN A 66 -15.23 -5.57 9.07
N ILE A 67 -15.69 -6.76 9.47
CA ILE A 67 -15.25 -7.38 10.73
C ILE A 67 -13.75 -7.62 10.70
N CYS A 68 -13.20 -8.21 9.63
CA CYS A 68 -11.78 -8.46 9.51
C CYS A 68 -10.95 -7.16 9.55
N GLU A 69 -11.40 -6.11 8.89
CA GLU A 69 -10.74 -4.79 8.90
C GLU A 69 -10.76 -4.16 10.31
N GLN A 70 -11.89 -4.23 11.01
CA GLN A 70 -12.02 -3.73 12.37
C GLN A 70 -11.10 -4.48 13.34
N GLU A 71 -11.12 -5.81 13.31
CA GLU A 71 -10.29 -6.63 14.20
C GLU A 71 -8.79 -6.44 13.96
N LEU A 72 -8.37 -6.26 12.70
CA LEU A 72 -6.97 -5.99 12.38
C LEU A 72 -6.55 -4.53 12.63
N SER A 73 -7.50 -3.63 12.85
CA SER A 73 -7.26 -2.23 13.23
C SER A 73 -7.34 -2.00 14.73
N ASP A 74 -7.88 -2.95 15.50
CA ASP A 74 -7.98 -2.85 16.96
C ASP A 74 -6.64 -3.28 17.59
N ASP A 75 -5.91 -2.30 18.12
CA ASP A 75 -4.62 -2.53 18.77
C ASP A 75 -4.70 -3.46 19.99
N SER A 76 -5.88 -3.64 20.62
CA SER A 76 -6.07 -4.55 21.73
C SER A 76 -5.91 -6.03 21.33
N ASN A 77 -6.05 -6.36 20.07
CA ASN A 77 -5.83 -7.70 19.51
C ASN A 77 -4.34 -8.03 19.28
N PHE A 78 -3.43 -7.09 19.56
CA PHE A 78 -2.00 -7.23 19.30
C PHE A 78 -1.18 -7.04 20.59
N PRO A 79 0.10 -7.48 20.61
CA PRO A 79 0.98 -7.22 21.75
C PRO A 79 1.08 -5.73 22.06
N SER A 80 1.14 -5.38 23.34
CA SER A 80 1.18 -3.99 23.82
C SER A 80 2.45 -3.23 23.40
N LYS A 81 3.55 -3.93 23.09
CA LYS A 81 4.76 -3.33 22.53
C LYS A 81 4.62 -3.25 21.02
N VAL A 82 4.37 -2.06 20.51
CA VAL A 82 4.34 -1.76 19.08
C VAL A 82 5.67 -1.11 18.69
N GLU A 83 6.26 -1.60 17.61
CA GLU A 83 7.35 -0.93 16.89
C GLU A 83 6.81 -0.47 15.53
N TRP A 84 7.40 0.57 14.98
CA TRP A 84 6.95 1.15 13.71
C TRP A 84 7.95 0.83 12.61
N GLY A 85 7.50 0.05 11.64
CA GLY A 85 8.25 -0.21 10.41
C GLY A 85 8.15 0.97 9.46
N VAL A 86 9.24 1.27 8.76
CA VAL A 86 9.32 2.37 7.79
C VAL A 86 9.51 1.81 6.38
N ASP A 87 8.62 2.20 5.47
CA ASP A 87 8.83 2.13 4.04
C ASP A 87 9.08 3.54 3.52
N TYR A 88 10.18 3.72 2.79
CA TYR A 88 10.72 5.04 2.48
C TYR A 88 11.32 5.10 1.08
N ALA A 89 10.97 6.14 0.35
CA ALA A 89 11.62 6.53 -0.88
C ALA A 89 11.78 8.05 -0.94
N LEU A 90 12.91 8.53 -1.44
CA LEU A 90 13.18 9.94 -1.66
C LEU A 90 13.90 10.10 -3.00
N THR A 91 13.38 10.96 -3.87
CA THR A 91 14.01 11.38 -5.12
C THR A 91 14.35 12.86 -5.03
N ILE A 92 15.61 13.20 -5.22
CA ILE A 92 16.08 14.61 -5.22
C ILE A 92 16.50 14.96 -6.65
N THR A 93 15.96 16.05 -7.18
CA THR A 93 16.42 16.63 -8.45
C THR A 93 17.45 17.72 -8.15
N ARG A 94 18.69 17.49 -8.57
CA ARG A 94 19.84 18.39 -8.36
C ARG A 94 19.80 19.59 -9.27
N ALA A 95 20.61 20.60 -8.97
CA ALA A 95 20.72 21.84 -9.76
C ALA A 95 21.10 21.60 -11.24
N ASP A 96 21.84 20.53 -11.54
CA ASP A 96 22.22 20.13 -12.89
C ASP A 96 21.15 19.28 -13.63
N GLY A 97 19.99 19.04 -12.97
CA GLY A 97 18.90 18.23 -13.50
C GLY A 97 19.06 16.72 -13.30
N THR A 98 20.13 16.25 -12.70
CA THR A 98 20.28 14.83 -12.33
C THR A 98 19.37 14.47 -11.16
N GLN A 99 19.05 13.17 -11.03
CA GLN A 99 18.20 12.65 -9.95
C GLN A 99 18.97 11.65 -9.10
N ASP A 100 18.92 11.89 -7.79
CA ASP A 100 19.38 10.94 -6.77
C ASP A 100 18.19 10.27 -6.11
N ASN A 101 18.25 8.93 -6.02
CA ASN A 101 17.17 8.13 -5.45
C ASN A 101 17.65 7.41 -4.18
N TYR A 102 16.88 7.56 -3.12
CA TYR A 102 17.13 6.95 -1.83
C TYR A 102 15.97 6.06 -1.41
N SER A 103 16.26 5.03 -0.64
CA SER A 103 15.30 4.02 -0.17
C SER A 103 15.42 3.81 1.34
N ALA A 104 14.53 3.02 1.92
CA ALA A 104 14.62 2.57 3.30
C ALA A 104 15.96 1.89 3.64
N GLY A 105 16.67 1.33 2.64
CA GLY A 105 18.03 0.80 2.81
C GLY A 105 19.05 1.88 3.14
N HIS A 106 18.98 3.04 2.47
CA HIS A 106 19.84 4.19 2.75
C HIS A 106 19.55 4.78 4.13
N LEU A 107 18.25 4.87 4.50
CA LEU A 107 17.84 5.31 5.84
C LEU A 107 18.40 4.39 6.93
N LYS A 108 18.39 3.07 6.71
CA LYS A 108 18.99 2.09 7.61
C LYS A 108 20.51 2.32 7.77
N ASN A 109 21.23 2.46 6.66
CA ASN A 109 22.69 2.69 6.69
C ASN A 109 23.03 3.98 7.42
N PHE A 110 22.26 5.05 7.17
CA PHE A 110 22.40 6.31 7.91
C PHE A 110 22.18 6.12 9.42
N GLY A 111 21.23 5.27 9.81
CA GLY A 111 20.99 4.89 11.20
C GLY A 111 22.19 4.17 11.83
N ALA A 112 22.75 3.20 11.13
CA ALA A 112 23.91 2.46 11.59
C ALA A 112 25.15 3.38 11.76
N GLU A 113 25.40 4.27 10.82
CA GLU A 113 26.55 5.16 10.82
C GLU A 113 26.47 6.28 11.86
N ASN A 114 25.29 6.86 12.07
CA ASN A 114 25.13 8.10 12.86
C ASN A 114 24.49 7.86 14.24
N TYR A 115 23.80 6.72 14.46
CA TYR A 115 23.04 6.45 15.68
C TYR A 115 23.37 5.08 16.30
N ASN A 116 24.34 4.35 15.75
CA ASN A 116 24.66 2.97 16.12
C ASN A 116 23.43 2.05 16.14
N ASP A 117 22.55 2.23 15.15
CA ASP A 117 21.27 1.55 14.99
C ASP A 117 21.26 0.73 13.71
N ASP A 118 21.68 -0.52 13.82
CA ASP A 118 21.72 -1.48 12.71
C ASP A 118 20.33 -2.04 12.32
N GLN A 119 19.34 -1.87 13.18
CA GLN A 119 17.95 -2.24 12.89
C GLN A 119 17.25 -1.24 11.96
N GLY A 120 17.52 0.05 12.11
CA GLY A 120 17.25 1.21 11.23
C GLY A 120 15.94 1.30 10.48
N ARG A 121 15.01 0.35 10.67
CA ARG A 121 13.69 0.27 10.04
C ARG A 121 12.56 0.04 11.04
N LEU A 122 12.90 -0.18 12.32
CA LEU A 122 11.94 -0.36 13.41
C LEU A 122 12.19 0.73 14.44
N PHE A 123 11.15 1.46 14.76
CA PHE A 123 11.19 2.60 15.67
C PHE A 123 10.19 2.41 16.80
N SER A 124 10.55 2.88 17.99
CA SER A 124 9.71 2.79 19.18
C SER A 124 8.45 3.67 19.11
N SER A 125 8.41 4.63 18.21
CA SER A 125 7.26 5.50 17.95
C SER A 125 7.31 6.06 16.52
N GLN A 126 6.19 6.58 16.06
CA GLN A 126 6.11 7.31 14.79
C GLN A 126 6.98 8.57 14.82
N ASP A 127 6.99 9.31 15.94
CA ASP A 127 7.80 10.53 16.11
C ASP A 127 9.30 10.20 15.97
N ALA A 128 9.75 9.09 16.53
CA ALA A 128 11.14 8.64 16.40
C ALA A 128 11.49 8.28 14.94
N ALA A 129 10.55 7.69 14.20
CA ALA A 129 10.72 7.39 12.78
C ALA A 129 10.80 8.69 11.96
N TYR A 130 9.87 9.61 12.14
CA TYR A 130 9.88 10.90 11.44
C TYR A 130 11.14 11.73 11.74
N ALA A 131 11.56 11.78 13.00
CA ALA A 131 12.81 12.49 13.38
C ALA A 131 14.04 11.90 12.65
N ARG A 132 14.11 10.56 12.51
CA ARG A 132 15.19 9.91 11.75
C ARG A 132 15.11 10.22 10.26
N ILE A 133 13.90 10.20 9.67
CA ILE A 133 13.68 10.52 8.27
C ILE A 133 14.10 11.98 7.99
N GLU A 134 13.71 12.92 8.85
CA GLU A 134 14.06 14.33 8.72
C GLU A 134 15.59 14.55 8.80
N ALA A 135 16.25 13.90 9.75
CA ALA A 135 17.71 13.98 9.87
C ALA A 135 18.41 13.38 8.64
N PHE A 136 17.92 12.26 8.12
CA PHE A 136 18.44 11.67 6.89
C PHE A 136 18.23 12.59 5.69
N ARG A 137 17.01 13.09 5.48
CA ARG A 137 16.71 14.03 4.39
C ARG A 137 17.62 15.26 4.46
N ALA A 138 17.76 15.86 5.63
CA ALA A 138 18.64 17.01 5.84
C ALA A 138 20.11 16.70 5.51
N SER A 139 20.57 15.46 5.69
CA SER A 139 21.94 15.05 5.38
C SER A 139 22.22 14.90 3.88
N VAL A 140 21.19 14.66 3.06
CA VAL A 140 21.32 14.39 1.62
C VAL A 140 20.81 15.53 0.73
N THR A 141 20.01 16.48 1.26
CA THR A 141 19.54 17.66 0.53
C THR A 141 20.55 18.79 0.58
N LYS A 142 20.57 19.64 -0.45
CA LYS A 142 21.41 20.83 -0.59
C LYS A 142 20.55 22.06 -0.88
N GLU A 143 21.08 23.27 -0.61
CA GLU A 143 20.35 24.52 -0.83
C GLU A 143 20.02 24.80 -2.29
N ASP A 144 20.82 24.26 -3.22
CA ASP A 144 20.67 24.43 -4.66
C ASP A 144 19.87 23.33 -5.35
N ASP A 145 19.29 22.39 -4.60
CA ASP A 145 18.42 21.37 -5.16
C ASP A 145 17.15 22.00 -5.74
N ILE A 146 16.70 21.52 -6.92
CA ILE A 146 15.53 22.06 -7.61
C ILE A 146 14.25 21.65 -6.88
N THR A 147 14.13 20.38 -6.54
CA THR A 147 12.96 19.80 -5.85
C THR A 147 13.30 18.44 -5.25
N TYR A 148 12.46 17.97 -4.34
CA TYR A 148 12.47 16.59 -3.91
C TYR A 148 11.04 16.03 -3.85
N ASP A 149 10.91 14.72 -4.07
CA ASP A 149 9.70 13.94 -3.89
C ASP A 149 9.95 12.85 -2.85
N GLU A 150 9.14 12.82 -1.78
CA GLU A 150 9.35 11.96 -0.63
C GLU A 150 8.11 11.11 -0.36
N TYR A 151 8.31 9.80 -0.30
CA TYR A 151 7.30 8.84 0.13
C TYR A 151 7.68 8.26 1.50
N VAL A 152 6.75 8.33 2.44
CA VAL A 152 6.87 7.74 3.78
C VAL A 152 5.61 6.95 4.09
N ASN A 153 5.77 5.68 4.43
CA ASN A 153 4.69 4.87 4.99
C ASN A 153 5.16 4.20 6.28
N LEU A 154 4.46 4.46 7.37
CA LEU A 154 4.71 3.86 8.67
C LEU A 154 3.69 2.77 8.95
N SER A 155 4.16 1.60 9.35
CA SER A 155 3.31 0.46 9.65
C SER A 155 3.59 -0.11 11.03
N PRO A 156 2.55 -0.34 11.88
CA PRO A 156 2.73 -0.93 13.21
C PRO A 156 3.20 -2.38 13.09
N GLN A 157 4.09 -2.81 13.99
CA GLN A 157 4.61 -4.17 14.05
C GLN A 157 4.22 -4.82 15.39
N PRO A 158 3.91 -6.13 15.41
CA PRO A 158 3.91 -7.06 14.28
C PRO A 158 2.77 -6.79 13.29
N GLN A 159 2.99 -7.14 12.03
CA GLN A 159 1.97 -7.14 10.99
C GLN A 159 1.13 -8.43 11.03
N SER A 160 -0.09 -8.34 10.51
CA SER A 160 -0.99 -9.47 10.36
C SER A 160 -1.80 -9.33 9.08
N SER A 161 -2.29 -10.44 8.55
CA SER A 161 -3.19 -10.49 7.41
C SER A 161 -4.22 -11.60 7.59
N VAL A 162 -5.35 -11.49 6.90
CA VAL A 162 -6.41 -12.51 6.95
C VAL A 162 -7.00 -12.73 5.58
N CYS A 163 -7.25 -14.00 5.25
CA CYS A 163 -8.04 -14.41 4.10
C CYS A 163 -9.15 -15.38 4.57
N VAL A 164 -10.40 -15.04 4.32
CA VAL A 164 -11.55 -15.87 4.67
C VAL A 164 -12.07 -16.54 3.41
N ILE A 165 -12.07 -17.88 3.41
CA ILE A 165 -12.46 -18.71 2.27
C ILE A 165 -13.66 -19.57 2.66
N ASP A 166 -14.68 -19.58 1.80
CA ASP A 166 -15.79 -20.52 1.88
C ASP A 166 -15.32 -21.90 1.39
N GLN A 167 -15.17 -22.84 2.30
CA GLN A 167 -14.65 -24.18 2.01
C GLN A 167 -15.54 -25.00 1.08
N SER A 168 -16.82 -24.67 0.99
CA SER A 168 -17.77 -25.41 0.15
C SER A 168 -17.58 -25.16 -1.35
N ASN A 169 -17.01 -24.01 -1.71
CA ASN A 169 -16.90 -23.56 -3.11
C ASN A 169 -15.59 -22.85 -3.46
N GLY A 170 -14.68 -22.67 -2.47
CA GLY A 170 -13.37 -22.03 -2.65
C GLY A 170 -13.41 -20.50 -2.83
N GLN A 171 -14.56 -19.87 -2.60
CA GLN A 171 -14.70 -18.43 -2.77
C GLN A 171 -14.06 -17.65 -1.63
N ILE A 172 -13.26 -16.64 -1.96
CA ILE A 172 -12.74 -15.67 -0.99
C ILE A 172 -13.87 -14.72 -0.59
N LYS A 173 -14.19 -14.66 0.70
CA LYS A 173 -15.25 -13.83 1.27
C LYS A 173 -14.74 -12.54 1.86
N ALA A 174 -13.49 -12.54 2.39
CA ALA A 174 -12.80 -11.36 2.88
C ALA A 174 -11.30 -11.50 2.68
N LEU A 175 -10.62 -10.36 2.50
CA LEU A 175 -9.19 -10.28 2.31
C LEU A 175 -8.66 -8.97 2.92
N VAL A 176 -7.80 -9.08 3.93
CA VAL A 176 -7.12 -7.95 4.57
C VAL A 176 -5.63 -8.22 4.61
N GLY A 177 -4.85 -7.39 3.93
CA GLY A 177 -3.43 -7.62 3.70
C GLY A 177 -2.48 -6.99 4.69
N GLY A 178 -2.98 -6.33 5.75
CA GLY A 178 -2.14 -5.67 6.74
C GLY A 178 -2.89 -5.27 7.99
N ARG A 179 -2.14 -5.06 9.09
CA ARG A 179 -2.64 -4.48 10.33
C ARG A 179 -2.76 -2.96 10.21
N GLY A 180 -3.78 -2.39 10.83
CA GLY A 180 -4.05 -0.96 10.86
C GLY A 180 -4.78 -0.46 9.62
N GLU A 181 -4.98 0.85 9.59
CA GLU A 181 -5.67 1.50 8.48
C GLU A 181 -4.85 1.43 7.18
N LYS A 182 -5.53 1.08 6.10
CA LYS A 182 -4.92 1.09 4.76
C LYS A 182 -4.82 2.52 4.24
N THR A 183 -3.61 2.99 4.01
CA THR A 183 -3.32 4.39 3.63
C THR A 183 -3.06 4.60 2.14
N THR A 184 -2.86 3.52 1.38
CA THR A 184 -2.56 3.59 -0.06
C THR A 184 -3.28 2.50 -0.83
N ASN A 185 -3.71 2.79 -2.07
CA ASN A 185 -4.20 1.77 -2.99
C ASN A 185 -3.04 0.95 -3.55
N ARG A 186 -3.28 -0.33 -3.79
CA ARG A 186 -2.30 -1.28 -4.34
C ARG A 186 -1.00 -1.36 -3.52
N GLY A 187 -1.09 -1.09 -2.21
CA GLY A 187 0.00 -1.32 -1.28
C GLY A 187 0.25 -2.81 -1.07
N LEU A 188 1.33 -3.13 -0.34
CA LEU A 188 1.70 -4.51 -0.05
C LEU A 188 0.53 -5.26 0.61
N ASN A 189 0.05 -6.31 -0.06
CA ASN A 189 -0.92 -7.25 0.47
C ASN A 189 -0.18 -8.51 0.94
N ARG A 190 -0.28 -8.83 2.23
CA ARG A 190 0.39 -9.98 2.87
C ARG A 190 -0.51 -11.21 2.95
N ALA A 191 -1.72 -11.15 2.42
CA ALA A 191 -2.68 -12.24 2.47
C ALA A 191 -2.56 -13.21 1.27
N TYR A 192 -1.80 -12.86 0.24
CA TYR A 192 -1.45 -13.71 -0.90
C TYR A 192 -0.09 -13.33 -1.49
#